data_b1f941eca3d454cd9d02a72f519ee302
#
_entry.id   b1f941eca3d454cd9d02a72f519ee302
#
_cell.length_a   1.000
_cell.length_b   1.000
_cell.length_c   1.000
_cell.angle_alpha   90.00
_cell.angle_beta   90.00
_cell.angle_gamma   90.00
#
_symmetry.space_group_name_H-M   'P 1'
#
loop_
_entity.id
_entity.type
_entity.pdbx_description
1 polymer ?
#
loop_
_entity_poly.entity_id
_entity_poly.type
_entity_poly.pdbx_seq_one_letter_code
_entity_poly.pdbx_strand_id
1 'polypeptide(L)'
;GRDIGKCKSKELAKRLAILTQSNNIQMKLTVRELVTFGRFPYSGSHLNEEDQRIIDKAIAYMELEPFQDRFIDELSGGQRQRAYIAMVIAQDTEFILLDEPTNNLDIYHATNMMKIVRRLCDELGKTVILVLHEINYAAFYSDYICAFKDGRIAKFGTVEEVMTKETLSQIYQVDFEIMEIEGRPLSIYY
;
A
#
# COMPACT_ATOMS: atom_id res chain seq x y z
N GLY A 1 -13.13 -17.01 -9.33
CA GLY A 1 -11.87 -16.38 -9.67
C GLY A 1 -11.43 -16.66 -11.10
N ARG A 2 -10.69 -15.72 -11.70
CA ARG A 2 -10.01 -15.91 -12.99
C ARG A 2 -8.52 -16.10 -12.73
N ASP A 3 -7.89 -17.00 -13.46
CA ASP A 3 -6.44 -17.20 -13.42
C ASP A 3 -5.74 -15.95 -13.97
N ILE A 4 -4.92 -15.30 -13.14
CA ILE A 4 -4.18 -14.08 -13.49
C ILE A 4 -3.29 -14.30 -14.71
N GLY A 5 -2.65 -15.46 -14.84
CA GLY A 5 -1.80 -15.80 -15.98
C GLY A 5 -2.52 -15.87 -17.33
N LYS A 6 -3.86 -15.93 -17.32
CA LYS A 6 -4.70 -15.97 -18.53
C LYS A 6 -5.38 -14.63 -18.84
N CYS A 7 -5.20 -13.62 -17.98
CA CYS A 7 -5.76 -12.29 -18.18
C CYS A 7 -4.87 -11.45 -19.11
N LYS A 8 -5.48 -10.64 -19.97
CA LYS A 8 -4.72 -9.63 -20.72
C LYS A 8 -4.22 -8.56 -19.77
N SER A 9 -2.95 -8.18 -19.89
CA SER A 9 -2.30 -7.21 -18.99
C SER A 9 -3.09 -5.90 -18.84
N LYS A 10 -3.69 -5.38 -19.90
CA LYS A 10 -4.50 -4.16 -19.87
C LYS A 10 -5.79 -4.34 -19.05
N GLU A 11 -6.42 -5.50 -19.11
CA GLU A 11 -7.63 -5.80 -18.32
C GLU A 11 -7.27 -6.00 -16.83
N LEU A 12 -6.13 -6.66 -16.57
CA LEU A 12 -5.63 -6.83 -15.20
C LEU A 12 -5.28 -5.49 -14.56
N ALA A 13 -4.60 -4.60 -15.30
CA ALA A 13 -4.22 -3.27 -14.82
C ALA A 13 -5.41 -2.34 -14.51
N LYS A 14 -6.62 -2.65 -15.00
CA LYS A 14 -7.85 -1.95 -14.61
C LYS A 14 -8.47 -2.48 -13.31
N ARG A 15 -7.98 -3.61 -12.78
CA ARG A 15 -8.51 -4.24 -11.58
C ARG A 15 -7.51 -4.33 -10.45
N LEU A 16 -6.23 -4.35 -10.77
CA LEU A 16 -5.13 -4.51 -9.80
C LEU A 16 -4.06 -3.45 -10.07
N ALA A 17 -3.80 -2.62 -9.08
CA ALA A 17 -2.65 -1.74 -9.05
C ALA A 17 -1.57 -2.36 -8.16
N ILE A 18 -0.31 -2.19 -8.54
CA ILE A 18 0.83 -2.73 -7.80
C ILE A 18 1.86 -1.61 -7.61
N LEU A 19 2.28 -1.41 -6.37
CA LEU A 19 3.43 -0.58 -6.04
C LEU A 19 4.52 -1.48 -5.44
N THR A 20 5.63 -1.61 -6.17
CA THR A 20 6.78 -2.41 -5.74
C THR A 20 7.70 -1.62 -4.81
N GLN A 21 8.53 -2.31 -4.03
CA GLN A 21 9.45 -1.72 -3.07
C GLN A 21 10.44 -0.72 -3.70
N SER A 22 10.95 -1.00 -4.90
CA SER A 22 11.89 -0.14 -5.62
C SER A 22 11.25 0.49 -6.84
N ASN A 23 10.88 1.77 -6.71
CA ASN A 23 10.35 2.57 -7.82
C ASN A 23 11.41 3.58 -8.27
N ASN A 24 12.50 3.10 -8.89
CA ASN A 24 13.54 3.95 -9.46
C ASN A 24 13.14 4.43 -10.86
N ILE A 25 12.31 5.47 -10.92
CA ILE A 25 12.02 6.16 -12.17
C ILE A 25 13.22 7.10 -12.44
N GLN A 26 14.02 6.79 -13.45
CA GLN A 26 15.17 7.63 -13.87
C GLN A 26 14.76 8.86 -14.67
N MET A 27 13.48 9.05 -14.92
CA MET A 27 12.93 10.19 -15.63
C MET A 27 12.68 11.35 -14.67
N LYS A 28 12.99 12.56 -15.10
CA LYS A 28 12.65 13.77 -14.36
C LYS A 28 11.17 14.10 -14.57
N LEU A 29 10.35 13.74 -13.58
CA LEU A 29 8.90 13.87 -13.60
C LEU A 29 8.45 14.77 -12.45
N THR A 30 7.44 15.59 -12.70
CA THR A 30 6.67 16.24 -11.64
C THR A 30 5.77 15.25 -10.92
N VAL A 31 5.26 15.61 -9.74
CA VAL A 31 4.26 14.81 -9.01
C VAL A 31 3.04 14.54 -9.89
N ARG A 32 2.52 15.59 -10.56
CA ARG A 32 1.34 15.48 -11.44
C ARG A 32 1.59 14.54 -12.61
N GLU A 33 2.74 14.63 -13.25
CA GLU A 33 3.13 13.73 -14.33
C GLU A 33 3.21 12.27 -13.84
N LEU A 34 3.82 12.03 -12.66
CA LEU A 34 3.86 10.69 -12.07
C LEU A 34 2.44 10.14 -11.84
N VAL A 35 1.56 10.92 -11.21
CA VAL A 35 0.18 10.48 -10.90
C VAL A 35 -0.59 10.17 -12.17
N THR A 36 -0.32 10.91 -13.26
CA THR A 36 -0.91 10.68 -14.58
C THR A 36 -0.67 9.26 -15.12
N PHE A 37 0.47 8.62 -14.81
CA PHE A 37 0.72 7.24 -15.23
C PHE A 37 -0.32 6.24 -14.69
N GLY A 38 -0.97 6.53 -13.56
CA GLY A 38 -2.09 5.73 -13.07
C GLY A 38 -3.24 5.60 -14.08
N ARG A 39 -3.41 6.58 -14.97
CA ARG A 39 -4.48 6.55 -16.00
C ARG A 39 -4.10 5.83 -17.29
N PHE A 40 -2.84 5.41 -17.43
CA PHE A 40 -2.35 4.74 -18.63
C PHE A 40 -3.19 3.51 -19.08
N PRO A 41 -3.69 2.63 -18.19
CA PRO A 41 -4.52 1.49 -18.58
C PRO A 41 -5.84 1.87 -19.26
N TYR A 42 -6.32 3.10 -19.04
CA TYR A 42 -7.60 3.60 -19.58
C TYR A 42 -7.40 4.39 -20.87
N SER A 43 -6.63 5.46 -20.82
CA SER A 43 -6.53 6.47 -21.88
C SER A 43 -5.18 6.49 -22.59
N GLY A 44 -4.21 5.68 -22.15
CA GLY A 44 -2.85 5.71 -22.68
C GLY A 44 -2.24 7.11 -22.50
N SER A 45 -1.75 7.71 -23.57
CA SER A 45 -1.16 9.07 -23.55
C SER A 45 -2.18 10.21 -23.76
N HIS A 46 -3.47 9.88 -24.01
CA HIS A 46 -4.50 10.89 -24.33
C HIS A 46 -5.51 10.96 -23.20
N LEU A 47 -5.22 11.82 -22.23
CA LEU A 47 -6.09 12.05 -21.08
C LEU A 47 -7.36 12.79 -21.48
N ASN A 48 -8.50 12.35 -20.97
CA ASN A 48 -9.78 13.04 -21.05
C ASN A 48 -10.08 13.82 -19.76
N GLU A 49 -11.20 14.55 -19.73
CA GLU A 49 -11.60 15.34 -18.56
C GLU A 49 -11.83 14.48 -17.31
N GLU A 50 -12.33 13.26 -17.44
CA GLU A 50 -12.54 12.35 -16.32
C GLU A 50 -11.20 11.87 -15.74
N ASP A 51 -10.22 11.58 -16.58
CA ASP A 51 -8.87 11.25 -16.13
C ASP A 51 -8.25 12.40 -15.33
N GLN A 52 -8.42 13.65 -15.79
CA GLN A 52 -7.93 14.83 -15.06
C GLN A 52 -8.59 14.95 -13.67
N ARG A 53 -9.91 14.77 -13.59
CA ARG A 53 -10.62 14.77 -12.30
C ARG A 53 -10.14 13.70 -11.34
N ILE A 54 -9.85 12.49 -11.85
CA ILE A 54 -9.32 11.38 -11.02
C ILE A 54 -7.91 11.69 -10.54
N ILE A 55 -7.06 12.26 -11.40
CA ILE A 55 -5.70 12.71 -11.04
C ILE A 55 -5.77 13.76 -9.94
N ASP A 56 -6.61 14.80 -10.11
CA ASP A 56 -6.80 15.86 -9.12
C ASP A 56 -7.26 15.30 -7.77
N LYS A 57 -8.24 14.39 -7.77
CA LYS A 57 -8.71 13.72 -6.55
C LYS A 57 -7.61 12.91 -5.87
N ALA A 58 -6.80 12.19 -6.63
CA ALA A 58 -5.71 11.39 -6.07
C ALA A 58 -4.62 12.27 -5.44
N ILE A 59 -4.27 13.38 -6.08
CA ILE A 59 -3.33 14.38 -5.57
C ILE A 59 -3.85 14.99 -4.27
N ALA A 60 -5.12 15.42 -4.24
CA ALA A 60 -5.76 15.99 -3.07
C ALA A 60 -5.88 14.99 -1.92
N TYR A 61 -6.26 13.73 -2.21
CA TYR A 61 -6.38 12.68 -1.20
C TYR A 61 -5.04 12.41 -0.48
N MET A 62 -3.93 12.59 -1.19
CA MET A 62 -2.58 12.44 -0.66
C MET A 62 -1.97 13.74 -0.14
N GLU A 63 -2.73 14.84 -0.11
CA GLU A 63 -2.29 16.16 0.35
C GLU A 63 -1.03 16.63 -0.40
N LEU A 64 -1.04 16.49 -1.72
CA LEU A 64 0.09 16.81 -2.60
C LEU A 64 -0.13 18.02 -3.48
N GLU A 65 -1.25 18.74 -3.36
CA GLU A 65 -1.55 19.92 -4.17
C GLU A 65 -0.42 20.99 -4.12
N PRO A 66 0.20 21.26 -2.95
CA PRO A 66 1.29 22.25 -2.89
C PRO A 66 2.57 21.80 -3.60
N PHE A 67 2.67 20.51 -3.95
CA PHE A 67 3.86 19.88 -4.50
C PHE A 67 3.66 19.34 -5.92
N GLN A 68 2.46 19.52 -6.50
CA GLN A 68 2.09 18.85 -7.75
C GLN A 68 3.00 19.19 -8.94
N ASP A 69 3.56 20.40 -8.96
CA ASP A 69 4.45 20.89 -10.01
C ASP A 69 5.94 20.71 -9.68
N ARG A 70 6.27 20.17 -8.48
CA ARG A 70 7.65 19.85 -8.11
C ARG A 70 8.09 18.53 -8.72
N PHE A 71 9.38 18.42 -9.01
CA PHE A 71 9.97 17.17 -9.45
C PHE A 71 10.06 16.16 -8.30
N ILE A 72 9.92 14.87 -8.64
CA ILE A 72 9.92 13.76 -7.66
C ILE A 72 11.24 13.67 -6.88
N ASP A 73 12.37 14.04 -7.51
CA ASP A 73 13.69 14.07 -6.88
C ASP A 73 13.89 15.23 -5.88
N GLU A 74 13.03 16.25 -5.93
CA GLU A 74 13.02 17.38 -5.00
C GLU A 74 12.19 17.13 -3.73
N LEU A 75 11.49 15.99 -3.67
CA LEU A 75 10.60 15.66 -2.56
C LEU A 75 11.35 14.96 -1.43
N SER A 76 10.87 15.16 -0.18
CA SER A 76 11.26 14.29 0.93
C SER A 76 10.85 12.83 0.67
N GLY A 77 11.47 11.88 1.36
CA GLY A 77 11.12 10.46 1.23
C GLY A 77 9.63 10.18 1.42
N GLY A 78 9.02 10.77 2.45
CA GLY A 78 7.59 10.63 2.73
C GLY A 78 6.68 11.29 1.69
N GLN A 79 7.06 12.48 1.17
CA GLN A 79 6.32 13.13 0.08
C GLN A 79 6.39 12.31 -1.20
N ARG A 80 7.58 11.79 -1.53
CA ARG A 80 7.80 10.94 -2.69
C ARG A 80 6.98 9.65 -2.60
N GLN A 81 6.96 9.01 -1.43
CA GLN A 81 6.14 7.82 -1.21
C GLN A 81 4.65 8.10 -1.39
N ARG A 82 4.15 9.23 -0.88
CA ARG A 82 2.77 9.67 -1.09
C ARG A 82 2.47 9.90 -2.58
N ALA A 83 3.40 10.43 -3.36
CA ALA A 83 3.22 10.63 -4.80
C ALA A 83 3.07 9.30 -5.56
N TYR A 84 3.85 8.27 -5.20
CA TYR A 84 3.67 6.93 -5.78
C TYR A 84 2.32 6.31 -5.40
N ILE A 85 1.85 6.52 -4.17
CA ILE A 85 0.51 6.03 -3.78
C ILE A 85 -0.59 6.82 -4.48
N ALA A 86 -0.43 8.12 -4.68
CA ALA A 86 -1.36 8.91 -5.50
C ALA A 86 -1.49 8.36 -6.92
N MET A 87 -0.38 7.92 -7.54
CA MET A 87 -0.40 7.24 -8.84
C MET A 87 -1.22 5.95 -8.79
N VAL A 88 -1.05 5.14 -7.74
CA VAL A 88 -1.82 3.90 -7.54
C VAL A 88 -3.30 4.20 -7.33
N ILE A 89 -3.65 5.23 -6.55
CA ILE A 89 -5.04 5.67 -6.35
C ILE A 89 -5.65 6.15 -7.67
N ALA A 90 -4.91 6.91 -8.48
CA ALA A 90 -5.37 7.39 -9.78
C ALA A 90 -5.63 6.25 -10.77
N GLN A 91 -5.04 5.08 -10.59
CA GLN A 91 -5.35 3.90 -11.38
C GLN A 91 -6.78 3.38 -11.13
N ASP A 92 -7.40 3.75 -10.01
CA ASP A 92 -8.80 3.47 -9.64
C ASP A 92 -9.20 2.00 -9.77
N THR A 93 -8.38 1.12 -9.21
CA THR A 93 -8.59 -0.32 -9.23
C THR A 93 -9.36 -0.80 -8.01
N GLU A 94 -9.94 -2.00 -8.09
CA GLU A 94 -10.60 -2.71 -6.97
C GLU A 94 -9.57 -3.22 -5.95
N PHE A 95 -8.44 -3.74 -6.46
CA PHE A 95 -7.36 -4.32 -5.66
C PHE A 95 -6.11 -3.46 -5.76
N ILE A 96 -5.44 -3.27 -4.63
CA ILE A 96 -4.17 -2.55 -4.52
C ILE A 96 -3.17 -3.44 -3.79
N LEU A 97 -2.02 -3.70 -4.39
CA LEU A 97 -0.90 -4.40 -3.77
C LEU A 97 0.21 -3.39 -3.49
N LEU A 98 0.60 -3.26 -2.23
CA LEU A 98 1.70 -2.40 -1.79
C LEU A 98 2.79 -3.25 -1.14
N ASP A 99 3.97 -3.22 -1.74
CA ASP A 99 5.14 -3.95 -1.26
C ASP A 99 5.99 -3.03 -0.39
N GLU A 100 5.99 -3.27 0.93
CA GLU A 100 6.73 -2.51 1.94
C GLU A 100 6.53 -0.98 1.86
N PRO A 101 5.30 -0.46 1.90
CA PRO A 101 5.03 0.96 1.68
C PRO A 101 5.59 1.86 2.79
N THR A 102 5.99 1.29 3.92
CA THR A 102 6.56 2.00 5.08
C THR A 102 8.10 1.92 5.13
N ASN A 103 8.73 1.23 4.19
CA ASN A 103 10.17 1.05 4.20
C ASN A 103 10.91 2.40 4.05
N ASN A 104 12.00 2.58 4.81
CA ASN A 104 12.80 3.80 4.86
C ASN A 104 12.04 5.07 5.32
N LEU A 105 10.88 4.92 5.95
CA LEU A 105 10.16 6.01 6.61
C LEU A 105 10.45 6.00 8.12
N ASP A 106 10.52 7.19 8.70
CA ASP A 106 10.50 7.30 10.17
C ASP A 106 9.12 6.93 10.72
N ILE A 107 9.04 6.78 12.04
CA ILE A 107 7.81 6.35 12.73
C ILE A 107 6.62 7.24 12.41
N TYR A 108 6.82 8.56 12.33
CA TYR A 108 5.75 9.51 12.03
C TYR A 108 5.19 9.31 10.61
N HIS A 109 6.07 9.26 9.62
CA HIS A 109 5.68 9.09 8.23
C HIS A 109 5.11 7.69 7.97
N ALA A 110 5.69 6.64 8.57
CA ALA A 110 5.20 5.27 8.47
C ALA A 110 3.78 5.13 9.05
N THR A 111 3.55 5.69 10.26
CA THR A 111 2.23 5.66 10.90
C THR A 111 1.18 6.41 10.07
N ASN A 112 1.52 7.59 9.55
CA ASN A 112 0.60 8.34 8.69
C ASN A 112 0.31 7.58 7.39
N MET A 113 1.30 6.91 6.82
CA MET A 113 1.12 6.06 5.65
C MET A 113 0.13 4.93 5.91
N MET A 114 0.27 4.23 7.04
CA MET A 114 -0.66 3.15 7.41
C MET A 114 -2.09 3.67 7.63
N LYS A 115 -2.25 4.86 8.23
CA LYS A 115 -3.56 5.52 8.34
C LYS A 115 -4.18 5.82 6.98
N ILE A 116 -3.39 6.34 6.03
CA ILE A 116 -3.86 6.58 4.65
C ILE A 116 -4.30 5.28 3.99
N VAL A 117 -3.48 4.22 4.11
CA VAL A 117 -3.82 2.91 3.55
C VAL A 117 -5.11 2.35 4.15
N ARG A 118 -5.32 2.48 5.47
CA ARG A 118 -6.57 2.08 6.11
C ARG A 118 -7.77 2.84 5.55
N ARG A 119 -7.64 4.15 5.36
CA ARG A 119 -8.68 4.99 4.76
C ARG A 119 -9.04 4.57 3.33
N LEU A 120 -8.10 4.04 2.54
CA LEU A 120 -8.42 3.49 1.20
C LEU A 120 -9.43 2.34 1.28
N CYS A 121 -9.34 1.51 2.32
CA CYS A 121 -10.32 0.46 2.56
C CYS A 121 -11.66 1.03 3.05
N ASP A 122 -11.62 1.88 4.08
CA ASP A 122 -12.81 2.34 4.79
C ASP A 122 -13.64 3.36 4.00
N GLU A 123 -12.97 4.30 3.31
CA GLU A 123 -13.63 5.40 2.60
C GLU A 123 -13.86 5.10 1.12
N LEU A 124 -12.93 4.39 0.47
CA LEU A 124 -12.98 4.12 -0.97
C LEU A 124 -13.35 2.67 -1.31
N GLY A 125 -13.60 1.82 -0.30
CA GLY A 125 -14.01 0.42 -0.49
C GLY A 125 -12.97 -0.42 -1.24
N LYS A 126 -11.68 -0.05 -1.20
CA LYS A 126 -10.61 -0.79 -1.87
C LYS A 126 -10.20 -2.01 -1.05
N THR A 127 -9.81 -3.07 -1.73
CA THR A 127 -9.13 -4.21 -1.10
C THR A 127 -7.63 -3.99 -1.22
N VAL A 128 -6.96 -3.79 -0.08
CA VAL A 128 -5.52 -3.53 -0.05
C VAL A 128 -4.78 -4.74 0.50
N ILE A 129 -3.77 -5.20 -0.22
CA ILE A 129 -2.84 -6.26 0.20
C ILE A 129 -1.49 -5.60 0.47
N LEU A 130 -0.99 -5.76 1.69
CA LEU A 130 0.26 -5.17 2.15
C LEU A 130 1.30 -6.25 2.41
N VAL A 131 2.52 -6.04 1.96
CA VAL A 131 3.69 -6.75 2.49
C VAL A 131 4.30 -5.86 3.56
N LEU A 132 4.40 -6.37 4.78
CA LEU A 132 4.89 -5.64 5.95
C LEU A 132 5.94 -6.46 6.70
N HIS A 133 6.95 -5.78 7.24
CA HIS A 133 7.91 -6.37 8.18
C HIS A 133 7.49 -6.14 9.64
N GLU A 134 6.79 -5.03 9.91
CA GLU A 134 6.37 -4.65 11.25
C GLU A 134 5.08 -5.36 11.67
N ILE A 135 5.21 -6.33 12.58
CA ILE A 135 4.11 -7.17 13.06
C ILE A 135 2.98 -6.31 13.67
N ASN A 136 3.34 -5.29 14.43
CA ASN A 136 2.36 -4.44 15.09
C ASN A 136 1.59 -3.55 14.11
N TYR A 137 2.18 -3.13 12.99
CA TYR A 137 1.42 -2.49 11.92
C TYR A 137 0.41 -3.45 11.30
N ALA A 138 0.79 -4.72 11.07
CA ALA A 138 -0.14 -5.73 10.58
C ALA A 138 -1.31 -5.91 11.56
N ALA A 139 -1.04 -5.98 12.87
CA ALA A 139 -2.06 -6.12 13.90
C ALA A 139 -3.05 -4.94 13.97
N PHE A 140 -2.53 -3.71 13.87
CA PHE A 140 -3.35 -2.51 14.07
C PHE A 140 -4.14 -2.08 12.84
N TYR A 141 -3.64 -2.36 11.63
CA TYR A 141 -4.19 -1.80 10.40
C TYR A 141 -4.84 -2.82 9.46
N SER A 142 -4.67 -4.14 9.71
CA SER A 142 -5.25 -5.18 8.86
C SER A 142 -6.55 -5.76 9.44
N ASP A 143 -7.33 -6.39 8.58
CA ASP A 143 -8.48 -7.23 8.95
C ASP A 143 -8.07 -8.70 8.96
N TYR A 144 -7.18 -9.10 8.04
CA TYR A 144 -6.63 -10.45 7.90
C TYR A 144 -5.12 -10.40 7.77
N ILE A 145 -4.45 -11.43 8.28
CA ILE A 145 -3.01 -11.60 8.18
C ILE A 145 -2.70 -12.92 7.48
N CYS A 146 -1.78 -12.87 6.51
CA CYS A 146 -1.20 -14.05 5.88
C CYS A 146 0.29 -14.10 6.25
N ALA A 147 0.65 -14.97 7.17
CA ALA A 147 2.03 -15.12 7.62
C ALA A 147 2.75 -16.20 6.81
N PHE A 148 3.96 -15.87 6.33
CA PHE A 148 4.81 -16.75 5.55
C PHE A 148 6.00 -17.23 6.37
N LYS A 149 6.38 -18.51 6.15
CA LYS A 149 7.63 -19.09 6.65
C LYS A 149 8.19 -20.04 5.59
N ASP A 150 9.46 -19.96 5.29
CA ASP A 150 10.16 -20.83 4.33
C ASP A 150 9.46 -20.91 2.96
N GLY A 151 8.95 -19.77 2.47
CA GLY A 151 8.27 -19.66 1.17
C GLY A 151 6.87 -20.28 1.14
N ARG A 152 6.28 -20.63 2.29
CA ARG A 152 4.94 -21.22 2.40
C ARG A 152 4.07 -20.39 3.35
N ILE A 153 2.76 -20.48 3.14
CA ILE A 153 1.80 -19.92 4.10
C ILE A 153 1.86 -20.76 5.38
N ALA A 154 2.33 -20.15 6.47
CA ALA A 154 2.36 -20.75 7.78
C ALA A 154 1.02 -20.61 8.49
N LYS A 155 0.37 -19.46 8.36
CA LYS A 155 -0.95 -19.18 8.94
C LYS A 155 -1.66 -18.12 8.11
N PHE A 156 -2.99 -18.27 7.97
CA PHE A 156 -3.88 -17.26 7.41
C PHE A 156 -5.14 -17.19 8.26
N GLY A 157 -5.58 -16.00 8.61
CA GLY A 157 -6.77 -15.80 9.42
C GLY A 157 -6.99 -14.34 9.78
N THR A 158 -7.95 -14.08 10.68
CA THR A 158 -8.13 -12.74 11.25
C THR A 158 -6.92 -12.34 12.09
N VAL A 159 -6.85 -11.06 12.45
CA VAL A 159 -5.78 -10.56 13.32
C VAL A 159 -5.70 -11.36 14.61
N GLU A 160 -6.83 -11.63 15.25
CA GLU A 160 -6.93 -12.36 16.52
C GLU A 160 -6.47 -13.83 16.39
N GLU A 161 -6.75 -14.47 15.25
CA GLU A 161 -6.35 -15.86 14.98
C GLU A 161 -4.85 -16.01 14.70
N VAL A 162 -4.20 -14.98 14.18
CA VAL A 162 -2.79 -15.02 13.79
C VAL A 162 -1.89 -14.42 14.87
N MET A 163 -2.31 -13.35 15.53
CA MET A 163 -1.54 -12.62 16.53
C MET A 163 -1.58 -13.31 17.90
N THR A 164 -1.23 -14.58 17.93
CA THR A 164 -1.10 -15.37 19.16
C THR A 164 0.36 -15.68 19.49
N LYS A 165 0.68 -15.85 20.77
CA LYS A 165 2.03 -16.20 21.24
C LYS A 165 2.55 -17.43 20.52
N GLU A 166 1.74 -18.49 20.43
CA GLU A 166 2.10 -19.75 19.83
C GLU A 166 2.42 -19.60 18.34
N THR A 167 1.56 -18.89 17.59
CA THR A 167 1.73 -18.69 16.15
C THR A 167 3.00 -17.86 15.87
N LEU A 168 3.17 -16.73 16.55
CA LEU A 168 4.30 -15.86 16.31
C LEU A 168 5.62 -16.49 16.73
N SER A 169 5.66 -17.16 17.91
CA SER A 169 6.88 -17.85 18.35
C SER A 169 7.26 -19.01 17.41
N GLN A 170 6.30 -19.71 16.84
CA GLN A 170 6.58 -20.76 15.86
C GLN A 170 7.12 -20.20 14.53
N ILE A 171 6.61 -19.05 14.08
CA ILE A 171 7.03 -18.43 12.82
C ILE A 171 8.42 -17.82 12.95
N TYR A 172 8.62 -16.97 13.97
CA TYR A 172 9.82 -16.15 14.11
C TYR A 172 10.93 -16.80 14.96
N GLN A 173 10.62 -17.89 15.69
CA GLN A 173 11.56 -18.60 16.60
C GLN A 173 12.09 -17.68 17.72
N VAL A 174 11.26 -16.78 18.19
CA VAL A 174 11.51 -15.83 19.29
C VAL A 174 10.34 -15.94 20.27
N ASP A 175 10.59 -15.68 21.55
CA ASP A 175 9.53 -15.61 22.53
C ASP A 175 8.72 -14.32 22.37
N PHE A 176 7.42 -14.48 22.28
CA PHE A 176 6.47 -13.37 22.17
C PHE A 176 5.59 -13.29 23.41
N GLU A 177 5.26 -12.07 23.80
CA GLU A 177 4.12 -11.79 24.66
C GLU A 177 3.10 -10.96 23.90
N ILE A 178 1.81 -11.26 24.09
CA ILE A 178 0.72 -10.54 23.44
C ILE A 178 -0.04 -9.76 24.51
N MET A 179 -0.09 -8.45 24.35
CA MET A 179 -0.93 -7.56 25.14
C MET A 179 -2.08 -7.06 24.29
N GLU A 180 -3.18 -6.70 24.93
CA GLU A 180 -4.30 -6.04 24.25
C GLU A 180 -4.28 -4.55 24.57
N ILE A 181 -4.30 -3.71 23.53
CA ILE A 181 -4.42 -2.26 23.65
C ILE A 181 -5.56 -1.79 22.76
N GLU A 182 -6.57 -1.15 23.35
CA GLU A 182 -7.76 -0.65 22.65
C GLU A 182 -8.46 -1.74 21.78
N GLY A 183 -8.51 -2.98 22.28
CA GLY A 183 -9.12 -4.11 21.57
C GLY A 183 -8.27 -4.67 20.41
N ARG A 184 -7.00 -4.29 20.32
CA ARG A 184 -6.06 -4.79 19.30
C ARG A 184 -4.87 -5.48 19.96
N PRO A 185 -4.42 -6.63 19.43
CA PRO A 185 -3.24 -7.31 19.94
C PRO A 185 -1.96 -6.52 19.61
N LEU A 186 -1.12 -6.32 20.61
CA LEU A 186 0.23 -5.77 20.49
C LEU A 186 1.23 -6.87 20.82
N SER A 187 2.15 -7.15 19.93
CA SER A 187 3.23 -8.12 20.17
C SER A 187 4.44 -7.44 20.80
N ILE A 188 4.95 -8.04 21.86
CA ILE A 188 6.20 -7.68 22.53
C ILE A 188 7.17 -8.85 22.36
N TYR A 189 8.41 -8.55 21.97
CA TYR A 189 9.47 -9.53 21.77
C TYR A 189 10.83 -8.90 22.12
N TYR A 190 11.76 -9.68 22.64
CA TYR A 190 13.11 -9.28 23.07
C TYR A 190 14.11 -10.44 22.98
#